data_c3b32b62faa5abe6cf29d1bad81ed231
#
_entry.id   c3b32b62faa5abe6cf29d1bad81ed231
#
_cell.length_a   1.000
_cell.length_b   1.000
_cell.length_c   1.000
_cell.angle_alpha   90.00
_cell.angle_beta   90.00
_cell.angle_gamma   90.00
#
_symmetry.space_group_name_H-M   'P 1'
#
loop_
_entity.id
_entity.type
_entity.pdbx_description
1 polymer ?
#
loop_
_entity_poly.entity_id
_entity_poly.type
_entity_poly.pdbx_seq_one_letter_code
_entity_poly.pdbx_strand_id
1 'polypeptide(L)'
;MQELMLSVAVITYNQEEYIAQTLDSILSQEHNYPYEIVVGEDCSPDGTKKIIEEYVAKYPDIIKPLYNNPNKGLIQNYFNVIAHCKGKYIMECAGDDYWLPRKVKTQIKYMENHPDVGMCYGVVQYIDGRGEKKKSEFAGEKKESFEALLRGNCIPAVTICMRNNLVTEYIKDVNPLEKGWLMEDYPMWLWFSQNSRLVFQNKKMAAYRSLDGSASHSQDPKKRAVFSKSAEDIQHFFAKKYYDDEKLAQYYATKELVKLFSQANVSRDRESIIKYGKVIPKAEKTIKIRLKLFLVKSPVIFKLLFERKWIRVFRK
;
A
#
# COMPACT_ATOMS: atom_id res chain seq x y z
N MET A 1 5.80 0.09 -35.26
CA MET A 1 6.47 0.16 -33.94
C MET A 1 5.85 -0.89 -33.07
N GLN A 2 6.62 -1.65 -32.31
CA GLN A 2 6.08 -2.63 -31.36
C GLN A 2 5.38 -1.88 -30.23
N GLU A 3 4.19 -2.32 -29.83
CA GLU A 3 3.42 -1.69 -28.73
C GLU A 3 4.22 -1.75 -27.42
N LEU A 4 4.27 -0.64 -26.68
CA LEU A 4 4.96 -0.57 -25.40
C LEU A 4 4.22 -1.41 -24.38
N MET A 5 4.85 -2.47 -23.88
CA MET A 5 4.21 -3.44 -23.00
C MET A 5 4.16 -2.98 -21.54
N LEU A 6 5.23 -2.36 -21.06
CA LEU A 6 5.40 -2.03 -19.65
C LEU A 6 5.90 -0.61 -19.46
N SER A 7 5.26 0.14 -18.57
CA SER A 7 5.84 1.31 -17.92
C SER A 7 6.13 0.99 -16.45
N VAL A 8 7.35 1.30 -16.02
CA VAL A 8 7.71 1.22 -14.61
C VAL A 8 7.65 2.63 -14.02
N ALA A 9 6.74 2.85 -13.10
CA ALA A 9 6.61 4.11 -12.38
C ALA A 9 7.56 4.12 -11.17
N VAL A 10 8.53 5.02 -11.18
CA VAL A 10 9.48 5.22 -10.08
C VAL A 10 9.30 6.62 -9.51
N ILE A 11 9.01 6.73 -8.22
CA ILE A 11 8.94 8.01 -7.50
C ILE A 11 10.08 8.07 -6.50
N THR A 12 10.75 9.21 -6.42
CA THR A 12 11.89 9.36 -5.52
C THR A 12 12.04 10.79 -4.98
N TYR A 13 12.46 10.87 -3.72
CA TYR A 13 12.83 12.10 -3.05
C TYR A 13 13.80 11.79 -1.91
N ASN A 14 15.00 12.40 -1.92
CA ASN A 14 16.03 12.23 -0.88
C ASN A 14 16.43 10.76 -0.64
N GLN A 15 16.80 10.07 -1.73
CA GLN A 15 17.06 8.63 -1.73
C GLN A 15 18.39 8.27 -2.46
N GLU A 16 19.42 9.14 -2.34
CA GLU A 16 20.73 8.92 -2.99
C GLU A 16 21.39 7.59 -2.61
N GLU A 17 21.12 7.07 -1.39
CA GLU A 17 21.67 5.79 -0.92
C GLU A 17 21.02 4.59 -1.61
N TYR A 18 19.82 4.73 -2.20
CA TYR A 18 18.99 3.59 -2.61
C TYR A 18 18.64 3.58 -4.10
N ILE A 19 18.48 4.77 -4.72
CA ILE A 19 17.93 4.90 -6.08
C ILE A 19 18.72 4.11 -7.13
N ALA A 20 20.03 4.00 -6.99
CA ALA A 20 20.86 3.17 -7.88
C ALA A 20 20.45 1.70 -7.82
N GLN A 21 20.29 1.14 -6.61
CA GLN A 21 19.84 -0.24 -6.42
C GLN A 21 18.44 -0.47 -6.98
N THR A 22 17.54 0.50 -6.82
CA THR A 22 16.20 0.46 -7.39
C THR A 22 16.26 0.33 -8.91
N LEU A 23 16.98 1.23 -9.58
CA LEU A 23 17.12 1.23 -11.05
C LEU A 23 17.80 -0.04 -11.56
N ASP A 24 18.88 -0.48 -10.92
CA ASP A 24 19.59 -1.73 -11.28
C ASP A 24 18.67 -2.94 -11.18
N SER A 25 17.82 -3.01 -10.15
CA SER A 25 16.89 -4.12 -9.94
C SER A 25 15.80 -4.20 -11.02
N ILE A 26 15.42 -3.06 -11.58
CA ILE A 26 14.45 -2.96 -12.68
C ILE A 26 15.14 -3.30 -14.00
N LEU A 27 16.29 -2.71 -14.28
CA LEU A 27 17.06 -2.93 -15.52
C LEU A 27 17.56 -4.37 -15.67
N SER A 28 17.80 -5.07 -14.55
CA SER A 28 18.27 -6.48 -14.53
C SER A 28 17.16 -7.51 -14.71
N GLN A 29 15.89 -7.10 -14.85
CA GLN A 29 14.80 -8.03 -15.07
C GLN A 29 14.92 -8.73 -16.43
N GLU A 30 14.94 -10.06 -16.42
CA GLU A 30 15.02 -10.87 -17.63
C GLU A 30 13.68 -10.93 -18.37
N HIS A 31 13.55 -10.16 -19.45
CA HIS A 31 12.40 -10.21 -20.35
C HIS A 31 12.73 -9.58 -21.72
N ASN A 32 11.88 -9.86 -22.73
CA ASN A 32 12.00 -9.29 -24.08
C ASN A 32 10.85 -8.32 -24.40
N TYR A 33 10.13 -7.83 -23.40
CA TYR A 33 9.04 -6.88 -23.60
C TYR A 33 9.59 -5.47 -23.82
N PRO A 34 9.05 -4.69 -24.78
CA PRO A 34 9.32 -3.25 -24.85
C PRO A 34 8.86 -2.56 -23.57
N TYR A 35 9.73 -1.78 -22.95
CA TYR A 35 9.42 -1.12 -21.69
C TYR A 35 10.10 0.24 -21.55
N GLU A 36 9.58 1.04 -20.64
CA GLU A 36 10.16 2.30 -20.20
C GLU A 36 10.17 2.37 -18.68
N ILE A 37 11.03 3.21 -18.13
CA ILE A 37 11.09 3.55 -16.71
C ILE A 37 10.83 5.06 -16.61
N VAL A 38 9.69 5.46 -16.08
CA VAL A 38 9.34 6.86 -15.84
C VAL A 38 9.72 7.20 -14.41
N VAL A 39 10.69 8.10 -14.24
CA VAL A 39 11.26 8.44 -12.93
C VAL A 39 10.84 9.85 -12.54
N GLY A 40 10.01 10.00 -11.52
CA GLY A 40 9.65 11.30 -10.94
C GLY A 40 10.59 11.67 -9.80
N GLU A 41 11.53 12.57 -10.08
CA GLU A 41 12.46 13.13 -9.11
C GLU A 41 11.87 14.42 -8.54
N ASP A 42 11.59 14.45 -7.22
CA ASP A 42 10.78 15.49 -6.60
C ASP A 42 11.63 16.62 -5.95
N CYS A 43 12.60 17.13 -6.67
CA CYS A 43 13.49 18.20 -6.22
C CYS A 43 14.29 17.82 -4.96
N SER A 44 14.99 16.69 -5.02
CA SER A 44 15.82 16.18 -3.93
C SER A 44 16.97 17.11 -3.60
N PRO A 45 17.24 17.36 -2.30
CA PRO A 45 18.35 18.19 -1.85
C PRO A 45 19.71 17.45 -1.83
N ASP A 46 19.69 16.11 -1.98
CA ASP A 46 20.85 15.22 -1.96
C ASP A 46 21.33 14.85 -3.38
N GLY A 47 22.17 13.83 -3.51
CA GLY A 47 22.71 13.34 -4.77
C GLY A 47 21.74 12.55 -5.64
N THR A 48 20.47 12.34 -5.22
CA THR A 48 19.48 11.52 -5.95
C THR A 48 19.36 11.90 -7.43
N LYS A 49 19.18 13.20 -7.71
CA LYS A 49 19.06 13.71 -9.08
C LYS A 49 20.27 13.40 -9.94
N LYS A 50 21.48 13.60 -9.42
CA LYS A 50 22.73 13.34 -10.12
C LYS A 50 22.85 11.87 -10.51
N ILE A 51 22.50 10.95 -9.61
CA ILE A 51 22.51 9.51 -9.89
C ILE A 51 21.54 9.18 -11.02
N ILE A 52 20.33 9.74 -10.99
CA ILE A 52 19.36 9.53 -12.08
C ILE A 52 19.89 10.05 -13.41
N GLU A 53 20.53 11.21 -13.45
CA GLU A 53 21.15 11.77 -14.67
C GLU A 53 22.23 10.83 -15.26
N GLU A 54 23.02 10.17 -14.41
CA GLU A 54 24.02 9.17 -14.83
C GLU A 54 23.34 7.94 -15.46
N TYR A 55 22.22 7.46 -14.88
CA TYR A 55 21.43 6.36 -15.46
C TYR A 55 20.74 6.75 -16.77
N VAL A 56 20.20 7.95 -16.86
CA VAL A 56 19.61 8.48 -18.11
C VAL A 56 20.64 8.53 -19.23
N ALA A 57 21.85 9.02 -18.93
CA ALA A 57 22.94 9.04 -19.92
C ALA A 57 23.32 7.63 -20.41
N LYS A 58 23.24 6.63 -19.56
CA LYS A 58 23.55 5.23 -19.90
C LYS A 58 22.39 4.51 -20.60
N TYR A 59 21.14 4.86 -20.30
CA TYR A 59 19.92 4.21 -20.80
C TYR A 59 18.90 5.24 -21.34
N PRO A 60 19.27 6.09 -22.33
CA PRO A 60 18.44 7.23 -22.76
C PRO A 60 17.12 6.81 -23.41
N ASP A 61 17.09 5.61 -24.03
CA ASP A 61 15.89 5.09 -24.67
C ASP A 61 14.88 4.49 -23.68
N ILE A 62 15.35 4.08 -22.51
CA ILE A 62 14.54 3.37 -21.50
C ILE A 62 14.08 4.30 -20.38
N ILE A 63 14.98 5.12 -19.82
CA ILE A 63 14.69 5.95 -18.64
C ILE A 63 14.19 7.32 -19.09
N LYS A 64 13.00 7.69 -18.61
CA LYS A 64 12.30 8.94 -18.89
C LYS A 64 12.18 9.74 -17.60
N PRO A 65 13.13 10.65 -17.30
CA PRO A 65 13.10 11.41 -16.07
C PRO A 65 12.10 12.56 -16.12
N LEU A 66 11.43 12.81 -15.01
CA LEU A 66 10.58 13.97 -14.76
C LEU A 66 11.14 14.68 -13.53
N TYR A 67 11.79 15.82 -13.75
CA TYR A 67 12.39 16.60 -12.68
C TYR A 67 11.41 17.69 -12.22
N ASN A 68 10.93 17.59 -10.99
CA ASN A 68 10.11 18.63 -10.41
C ASN A 68 10.97 19.81 -9.91
N ASN A 69 10.43 21.00 -10.02
CA ASN A 69 11.01 22.21 -9.43
C ASN A 69 9.90 23.27 -9.23
N PRO A 70 9.48 23.55 -8.00
CA PRO A 70 9.93 22.98 -6.72
C PRO A 70 9.39 21.57 -6.43
N ASN A 71 9.75 21.02 -5.24
CA ASN A 71 9.15 19.79 -4.72
C ASN A 71 7.62 19.91 -4.68
N LYS A 72 6.93 18.89 -5.23
CA LYS A 72 5.46 18.84 -5.35
C LYS A 72 4.80 17.93 -4.33
N GLY A 73 5.59 17.10 -3.65
CA GLY A 73 5.11 16.09 -2.71
C GLY A 73 4.67 14.79 -3.40
N LEU A 74 4.58 13.74 -2.57
CA LEU A 74 4.34 12.37 -2.98
C LEU A 74 3.19 12.24 -3.99
N ILE A 75 2.01 12.74 -3.66
CA ILE A 75 0.79 12.52 -4.44
C ILE A 75 0.88 13.17 -5.82
N GLN A 76 1.31 14.41 -5.89
CA GLN A 76 1.45 15.11 -7.16
C GLN A 76 2.57 14.53 -8.04
N ASN A 77 3.70 14.17 -7.43
CA ASN A 77 4.79 13.51 -8.13
C ASN A 77 4.35 12.16 -8.70
N TYR A 78 3.66 11.34 -7.89
CA TYR A 78 3.13 10.04 -8.31
C TYR A 78 2.19 10.17 -9.53
N PHE A 79 1.15 10.99 -9.46
CA PHE A 79 0.21 11.12 -10.57
C PHE A 79 0.83 11.79 -11.80
N ASN A 80 1.85 12.63 -11.63
CA ASN A 80 2.64 13.13 -12.75
C ASN A 80 3.40 12.00 -13.46
N VAL A 81 4.03 11.09 -12.71
CA VAL A 81 4.70 9.90 -13.28
C VAL A 81 3.69 9.01 -13.99
N ILE A 82 2.57 8.69 -13.34
CA ILE A 82 1.50 7.85 -13.92
C ILE A 82 0.96 8.42 -15.24
N ALA A 83 0.77 9.73 -15.33
CA ALA A 83 0.30 10.39 -16.56
C ALA A 83 1.28 10.26 -17.73
N HIS A 84 2.56 10.00 -17.48
CA HIS A 84 3.59 9.81 -18.50
C HIS A 84 3.82 8.32 -18.86
N CYS A 85 3.22 7.39 -18.12
CA CYS A 85 3.30 5.95 -18.40
C CYS A 85 2.47 5.58 -19.63
N LYS A 86 3.09 5.01 -20.66
CA LYS A 86 2.45 4.68 -21.96
C LYS A 86 2.29 3.18 -22.18
N GLY A 87 2.89 2.35 -21.34
CA GLY A 87 2.83 0.90 -21.46
C GLY A 87 1.41 0.36 -21.24
N LYS A 88 1.13 -0.80 -21.85
CA LYS A 88 -0.11 -1.55 -21.62
C LYS A 88 -0.31 -1.87 -20.13
N TYR A 89 0.79 -2.13 -19.43
CA TYR A 89 0.82 -2.38 -17.99
C TYR A 89 1.66 -1.33 -17.28
N ILE A 90 1.29 -1.07 -16.01
CA ILE A 90 2.09 -0.26 -15.09
C ILE A 90 2.51 -1.16 -13.92
N MET A 91 3.80 -1.07 -13.57
CA MET A 91 4.37 -1.59 -12.33
C MET A 91 5.03 -0.46 -11.56
N GLU A 92 5.11 -0.56 -10.24
CA GLU A 92 5.62 0.50 -9.37
C GLU A 92 6.83 0.06 -8.57
N CYS A 93 7.74 1.01 -8.34
CA CYS A 93 8.87 0.85 -7.43
C CYS A 93 9.22 2.21 -6.83
N ALA A 94 9.11 2.37 -5.52
CA ALA A 94 9.65 3.55 -4.85
C ALA A 94 11.18 3.52 -4.88
N GLY A 95 11.81 4.70 -4.88
CA GLY A 95 13.27 4.82 -5.07
C GLY A 95 14.13 4.28 -3.92
N ASP A 96 13.51 3.78 -2.84
CA ASP A 96 14.15 3.07 -1.72
C ASP A 96 13.89 1.56 -1.71
N ASP A 97 13.01 1.06 -2.59
CA ASP A 97 12.68 -0.35 -2.75
C ASP A 97 13.43 -0.99 -3.91
N TYR A 98 13.38 -2.32 -4.04
CA TYR A 98 13.91 -3.01 -5.21
C TYR A 98 13.12 -4.27 -5.58
N TRP A 99 13.14 -4.61 -6.86
CA TRP A 99 12.48 -5.80 -7.38
C TRP A 99 13.33 -7.05 -7.24
N LEU A 100 12.68 -8.17 -6.97
CA LEU A 100 13.31 -9.48 -7.01
C LEU A 100 13.28 -10.05 -8.44
N PRO A 101 14.20 -10.98 -8.77
CA PRO A 101 14.28 -11.57 -10.10
C PRO A 101 12.95 -12.19 -10.57
N ARG A 102 12.68 -12.10 -11.88
CA ARG A 102 11.51 -12.68 -12.54
C ARG A 102 10.17 -12.02 -12.23
N LYS A 103 10.11 -10.89 -11.51
CA LYS A 103 8.85 -10.17 -11.25
C LYS A 103 8.14 -9.84 -12.56
N VAL A 104 8.80 -9.13 -13.46
CA VAL A 104 8.23 -8.69 -14.75
C VAL A 104 7.73 -9.89 -15.56
N LYS A 105 8.57 -10.88 -15.81
CA LYS A 105 8.20 -12.08 -16.59
C LYS A 105 7.01 -12.83 -15.98
N THR A 106 6.98 -12.96 -14.65
CA THR A 106 5.91 -13.68 -13.95
C THR A 106 4.58 -12.96 -14.05
N GLN A 107 4.57 -11.65 -13.81
CA GLN A 107 3.33 -10.88 -13.76
C GLN A 107 2.80 -10.55 -15.15
N ILE A 108 3.63 -10.14 -16.11
CA ILE A 108 3.19 -9.89 -17.49
C ILE A 108 2.60 -11.16 -18.10
N LYS A 109 3.31 -12.30 -18.01
CA LYS A 109 2.77 -13.57 -18.49
C LYS A 109 1.42 -13.91 -17.88
N TYR A 110 1.25 -13.65 -16.58
CA TYR A 110 -0.02 -13.91 -15.91
C TYR A 110 -1.12 -12.98 -16.44
N MET A 111 -0.86 -11.68 -16.53
CA MET A 111 -1.82 -10.69 -16.99
C MET A 111 -2.22 -10.90 -18.45
N GLU A 112 -1.30 -11.32 -19.33
CA GLU A 112 -1.61 -11.64 -20.73
C GLU A 112 -2.54 -12.86 -20.85
N ASN A 113 -2.38 -13.87 -19.99
CA ASN A 113 -3.22 -15.06 -20.01
C ASN A 113 -4.56 -14.88 -19.28
N HIS A 114 -4.79 -13.75 -18.59
CA HIS A 114 -5.99 -13.50 -17.82
C HIS A 114 -6.52 -12.07 -18.11
N PRO A 115 -7.19 -11.88 -19.25
CA PRO A 115 -7.66 -10.56 -19.68
C PRO A 115 -8.72 -9.93 -18.75
N ASP A 116 -9.38 -10.73 -17.93
CA ASP A 116 -10.34 -10.35 -16.90
C ASP A 116 -9.68 -9.80 -15.61
N VAL A 117 -8.36 -9.98 -15.45
CA VAL A 117 -7.61 -9.47 -14.30
C VAL A 117 -7.15 -8.03 -14.56
N GLY A 118 -7.59 -7.10 -13.72
CA GLY A 118 -7.17 -5.69 -13.79
C GLY A 118 -5.83 -5.45 -13.11
N MET A 119 -5.57 -6.16 -12.00
CA MET A 119 -4.32 -6.05 -11.26
C MET A 119 -3.94 -7.37 -10.60
N CYS A 120 -2.66 -7.73 -10.66
CA CYS A 120 -2.09 -8.77 -9.82
C CYS A 120 -1.02 -8.18 -8.89
N TYR A 121 -0.85 -8.79 -7.71
CA TYR A 121 0.11 -8.37 -6.69
C TYR A 121 0.70 -9.58 -5.96
N GLY A 122 1.76 -9.36 -5.21
CA GLY A 122 2.48 -10.45 -4.56
C GLY A 122 2.95 -10.14 -3.14
N VAL A 123 3.97 -10.88 -2.72
CA VAL A 123 4.57 -10.81 -1.40
C VAL A 123 5.83 -9.95 -1.45
N VAL A 124 6.06 -9.12 -0.41
CA VAL A 124 7.34 -8.41 -0.21
C VAL A 124 8.26 -9.16 0.75
N GLN A 125 9.56 -8.94 0.61
CA GLN A 125 10.54 -9.19 1.64
C GLN A 125 10.85 -7.86 2.35
N TYR A 126 10.52 -7.75 3.64
CA TYR A 126 10.94 -6.58 4.42
C TYR A 126 12.45 -6.59 4.65
N ILE A 127 13.05 -5.43 4.45
CA ILE A 127 14.47 -5.17 4.71
C ILE A 127 14.62 -3.91 5.56
N ASP A 128 15.76 -3.76 6.23
CA ASP A 128 16.12 -2.52 6.91
C ASP A 128 16.88 -1.53 6.00
N GLY A 129 17.33 -0.40 6.54
CA GLY A 129 18.09 0.61 5.81
C GLY A 129 19.39 0.07 5.17
N ARG A 130 19.98 -0.99 5.76
CA ARG A 130 21.20 -1.64 5.22
C ARG A 130 20.91 -2.74 4.20
N GLY A 131 19.63 -3.04 3.92
CA GLY A 131 19.21 -4.11 3.03
C GLY A 131 19.17 -5.49 3.70
N GLU A 132 19.31 -5.57 5.04
CA GLU A 132 19.22 -6.84 5.76
C GLU A 132 17.77 -7.26 5.94
N LYS A 133 17.50 -8.56 5.76
CA LYS A 133 16.16 -9.13 5.88
C LYS A 133 15.66 -9.02 7.31
N LYS A 134 14.52 -8.39 7.49
CA LYS A 134 13.79 -8.41 8.76
C LYS A 134 13.07 -9.75 8.93
N LYS A 135 13.11 -10.30 10.17
CA LYS A 135 12.30 -11.47 10.53
C LYS A 135 10.84 -11.07 10.59
N SER A 136 10.00 -11.77 9.81
CA SER A 136 8.55 -11.81 9.81
C SER A 136 7.86 -10.48 10.09
N GLU A 137 7.69 -9.67 9.07
CA GLU A 137 6.59 -8.74 9.04
C GLU A 137 5.66 -9.16 7.91
N PHE A 138 4.43 -8.70 8.01
CA PHE A 138 3.39 -8.96 7.08
C PHE A 138 3.87 -8.59 5.66
N ALA A 139 3.86 -9.56 4.78
CA ALA A 139 4.53 -9.48 3.49
C ALA A 139 3.55 -9.46 2.29
N GLY A 140 2.30 -9.13 2.54
CA GLY A 140 1.20 -9.23 1.58
C GLY A 140 0.31 -10.44 1.88
N GLU A 141 -1.00 -10.26 1.84
CA GLU A 141 -1.98 -11.32 2.05
C GLU A 141 -3.06 -11.31 0.98
N LYS A 142 -3.74 -12.42 0.83
CA LYS A 142 -4.86 -12.53 -0.09
C LYS A 142 -6.05 -11.70 0.42
N LYS A 143 -6.24 -10.52 -0.16
CA LYS A 143 -7.42 -9.65 0.04
C LYS A 143 -7.82 -9.07 -1.30
N GLU A 144 -8.62 -9.82 -2.03
CA GLU A 144 -8.98 -9.52 -3.41
C GLU A 144 -10.36 -8.85 -3.53
N SER A 145 -11.16 -8.87 -2.45
CA SER A 145 -12.48 -8.24 -2.47
C SER A 145 -12.47 -6.84 -1.88
N PHE A 146 -13.42 -6.03 -2.34
CA PHE A 146 -13.65 -4.68 -1.85
C PHE A 146 -13.84 -4.64 -0.33
N GLU A 147 -14.70 -5.51 0.21
CA GLU A 147 -14.98 -5.57 1.65
C GLU A 147 -13.72 -5.92 2.46
N ALA A 148 -12.86 -6.78 1.92
CA ALA A 148 -11.61 -7.12 2.58
C ALA A 148 -10.63 -5.94 2.59
N LEU A 149 -10.52 -5.22 1.47
CA LEU A 149 -9.69 -4.02 1.34
C LEU A 149 -10.25 -2.85 2.13
N LEU A 150 -11.57 -2.70 2.21
CA LEU A 150 -12.22 -1.64 2.99
C LEU A 150 -11.90 -1.72 4.49
N ARG A 151 -11.46 -2.89 5.00
CA ARG A 151 -10.97 -3.06 6.36
C ARG A 151 -9.54 -2.57 6.57
N GLY A 152 -8.79 -2.39 5.52
CA GLY A 152 -7.43 -1.83 5.55
C GLY A 152 -6.59 -2.27 4.37
N ASN A 153 -5.68 -1.40 3.95
CA ASN A 153 -4.71 -1.70 2.90
C ASN A 153 -3.76 -2.83 3.33
N CYS A 154 -3.50 -3.74 2.43
CA CYS A 154 -2.57 -4.85 2.61
C CYS A 154 -1.81 -5.20 1.33
N ILE A 155 -2.02 -4.43 0.27
CA ILE A 155 -1.35 -4.64 -1.02
C ILE A 155 -0.12 -3.73 -1.07
N PRO A 156 1.09 -4.29 -1.05
CA PRO A 156 2.30 -3.50 -1.18
C PRO A 156 2.45 -2.99 -2.62
N ALA A 157 2.48 -1.68 -2.82
CA ALA A 157 2.54 -1.05 -4.14
C ALA A 157 3.71 -1.56 -5.00
N VAL A 158 4.86 -1.77 -4.41
CA VAL A 158 6.05 -2.30 -5.11
C VAL A 158 5.85 -3.71 -5.72
N THR A 159 4.77 -4.42 -5.37
CA THR A 159 4.50 -5.77 -5.87
C THR A 159 3.48 -5.84 -6.99
N ILE A 160 2.84 -4.72 -7.35
CA ILE A 160 1.71 -4.73 -8.29
C ILE A 160 2.16 -4.83 -9.76
N CYS A 161 1.22 -5.29 -10.59
CA CYS A 161 1.17 -5.09 -12.02
C CYS A 161 -0.29 -4.84 -12.39
N MET A 162 -0.59 -3.70 -13.00
CA MET A 162 -1.94 -3.25 -13.29
C MET A 162 -2.11 -2.82 -14.75
N ARG A 163 -3.34 -2.88 -15.27
CA ARG A 163 -3.67 -2.40 -16.62
C ARG A 163 -3.75 -0.89 -16.65
N ASN A 164 -3.01 -0.27 -17.55
CA ASN A 164 -2.93 1.19 -17.67
C ASN A 164 -4.27 1.85 -18.04
N ASN A 165 -5.07 1.21 -18.89
CA ASN A 165 -6.40 1.72 -19.23
C ASN A 165 -7.29 1.89 -17.99
N LEU A 166 -7.26 0.93 -17.04
CA LEU A 166 -8.02 1.01 -15.79
C LEU A 166 -7.49 2.10 -14.86
N VAL A 167 -6.18 2.37 -14.87
CA VAL A 167 -5.60 3.50 -14.13
C VAL A 167 -6.15 4.83 -14.68
N THR A 168 -6.22 4.94 -15.99
CA THR A 168 -6.83 6.13 -16.66
C THR A 168 -8.31 6.30 -16.28
N GLU A 169 -9.06 5.21 -16.24
CA GLU A 169 -10.47 5.21 -15.82
C GLU A 169 -10.62 5.61 -14.35
N TYR A 170 -9.78 5.06 -13.45
CA TYR A 170 -9.72 5.44 -12.05
C TYR A 170 -9.50 6.94 -11.85
N ILE A 171 -8.50 7.51 -12.54
CA ILE A 171 -8.18 8.93 -12.43
C ILE A 171 -9.38 9.80 -12.86
N LYS A 172 -10.06 9.43 -13.94
CA LYS A 172 -11.24 10.15 -14.42
C LYS A 172 -12.44 10.04 -13.48
N ASP A 173 -12.69 8.84 -12.93
CA ASP A 173 -13.87 8.57 -12.09
C ASP A 173 -13.73 9.11 -10.67
N VAL A 174 -12.51 9.14 -10.12
CA VAL A 174 -12.26 9.49 -8.71
C VAL A 174 -11.68 10.89 -8.54
N ASN A 175 -10.89 11.35 -9.49
CA ASN A 175 -10.11 12.59 -9.41
C ASN A 175 -9.30 12.69 -8.10
N PRO A 176 -8.32 11.77 -7.87
CA PRO A 176 -7.64 11.62 -6.59
C PRO A 176 -6.82 12.85 -6.17
N LEU A 177 -6.34 13.65 -7.13
CA LEU A 177 -5.56 14.87 -6.85
C LEU A 177 -6.36 15.94 -6.09
N GLU A 178 -7.68 15.97 -6.24
CA GLU A 178 -8.55 16.94 -5.57
C GLU A 178 -9.08 16.46 -4.20
N LYS A 179 -8.76 15.23 -3.79
CA LYS A 179 -9.29 14.65 -2.54
C LYS A 179 -8.50 15.02 -1.30
N GLY A 180 -7.25 15.46 -1.44
CA GLY A 180 -6.37 15.75 -0.31
C GLY A 180 -5.95 14.50 0.49
N TRP A 181 -6.04 13.32 -0.10
CA TRP A 181 -5.61 12.07 0.52
C TRP A 181 -4.08 12.01 0.61
N LEU A 182 -3.58 11.29 1.62
CA LEU A 182 -2.15 11.12 1.88
C LEU A 182 -1.58 9.80 1.31
N MET A 183 -2.39 9.05 0.58
CA MET A 183 -2.04 7.76 -0.03
C MET A 183 -2.46 7.79 -1.49
N GLU A 184 -1.58 7.38 -2.38
CA GLU A 184 -1.81 7.25 -3.82
C GLU A 184 -2.38 5.86 -4.17
N ASP A 185 -1.94 4.85 -3.44
CA ASP A 185 -2.14 3.42 -3.69
C ASP A 185 -3.51 2.91 -3.20
N TYR A 186 -3.82 3.12 -1.95
CA TYR A 186 -4.99 2.54 -1.30
C TYR A 186 -6.33 2.90 -1.95
N PRO A 187 -6.61 4.17 -2.33
CA PRO A 187 -7.84 4.49 -3.05
C PRO A 187 -7.92 3.81 -4.40
N MET A 188 -6.79 3.63 -5.09
CA MET A 188 -6.74 2.92 -6.36
C MET A 188 -7.07 1.43 -6.18
N TRP A 189 -6.55 0.76 -5.15
CA TRP A 189 -6.87 -0.65 -4.86
C TRP A 189 -8.35 -0.88 -4.58
N LEU A 190 -8.98 0.04 -3.83
CA LEU A 190 -10.43 -0.01 -3.57
C LEU A 190 -11.23 0.15 -4.86
N TRP A 191 -10.85 1.07 -5.73
CA TRP A 191 -11.51 1.26 -7.02
C TRP A 191 -11.33 0.03 -7.92
N PHE A 192 -10.11 -0.48 -8.05
CA PHE A 192 -9.81 -1.65 -8.86
C PHE A 192 -10.59 -2.89 -8.42
N SER A 193 -10.77 -3.08 -7.11
CA SER A 193 -11.50 -4.23 -6.56
C SER A 193 -13.00 -4.24 -6.90
N GLN A 194 -13.57 -3.11 -7.31
CA GLN A 194 -14.94 -3.00 -7.76
C GLN A 194 -15.09 -3.02 -9.28
N ASN A 195 -14.06 -2.56 -9.99
CA ASN A 195 -14.13 -2.37 -11.44
C ASN A 195 -13.33 -3.43 -12.22
N SER A 196 -12.65 -4.33 -11.52
CA SER A 196 -11.87 -5.42 -12.13
C SER A 196 -11.62 -6.56 -11.13
N ARG A 197 -11.03 -7.63 -11.61
CA ARG A 197 -10.57 -8.71 -10.75
C ARG A 197 -9.14 -8.44 -10.25
N LEU A 198 -8.94 -8.53 -8.94
CA LEU A 198 -7.63 -8.52 -8.30
C LEU A 198 -7.16 -9.97 -8.09
N VAL A 199 -5.85 -10.21 -8.21
CA VAL A 199 -5.28 -11.54 -7.98
C VAL A 199 -4.01 -11.49 -7.14
N PHE A 200 -4.03 -12.19 -6.03
CA PHE A 200 -2.88 -12.41 -5.19
C PHE A 200 -2.02 -13.55 -5.71
N GLN A 201 -0.76 -13.27 -5.97
CA GLN A 201 0.25 -14.26 -6.30
C GLN A 201 1.14 -14.52 -5.07
N ASN A 202 1.04 -15.69 -4.48
CA ASN A 202 1.87 -16.05 -3.30
C ASN A 202 3.34 -16.27 -3.71
N LYS A 203 3.96 -15.22 -4.23
CA LYS A 203 5.37 -15.18 -4.64
C LYS A 203 6.01 -13.88 -4.16
N LYS A 204 7.25 -13.96 -3.72
CA LYS A 204 8.05 -12.77 -3.40
C LYS A 204 8.39 -12.05 -4.70
N MET A 205 7.96 -10.80 -4.80
CA MET A 205 8.11 -9.97 -6.01
C MET A 205 9.12 -8.83 -5.82
N ALA A 206 9.25 -8.35 -4.59
CA ALA A 206 10.07 -7.20 -4.27
C ALA A 206 10.58 -7.23 -2.84
N ALA A 207 11.58 -6.41 -2.55
CA ALA A 207 12.00 -6.04 -1.21
C ALA A 207 11.47 -4.65 -0.89
N TYR A 208 10.83 -4.53 0.28
CA TYR A 208 10.31 -3.28 0.82
C TYR A 208 11.23 -2.79 1.94
N ARG A 209 11.77 -1.59 1.78
CA ARG A 209 12.67 -0.99 2.76
C ARG A 209 11.90 -0.24 3.84
N SER A 210 12.05 -0.70 5.08
CA SER A 210 11.43 -0.08 6.24
C SER A 210 12.39 0.94 6.84
N LEU A 211 12.20 2.21 6.51
CA LEU A 211 13.01 3.33 7.00
C LEU A 211 12.27 4.06 8.13
N ASP A 212 13.04 4.53 9.13
CA ASP A 212 12.52 5.43 10.14
C ASP A 212 12.20 6.78 9.47
N GLY A 213 10.94 7.17 9.50
CA GLY A 213 10.48 8.42 8.86
C GLY A 213 9.69 8.25 7.57
N SER A 214 9.52 7.00 7.07
CA SER A 214 8.57 6.75 5.96
C SER A 214 7.15 7.20 6.33
N ALA A 215 6.37 7.65 5.34
CA ALA A 215 5.01 8.16 5.53
C ALA A 215 4.10 7.17 6.28
N SER A 216 4.21 5.88 5.97
CA SER A 216 3.39 4.80 6.56
C SER A 216 3.88 4.31 7.94
N HIS A 217 5.14 4.57 8.31
CA HIS A 217 5.78 4.05 9.54
C HIS A 217 6.29 5.14 10.48
N SER A 218 5.76 6.37 10.37
CA SER A 218 6.16 7.48 11.24
C SER A 218 6.04 7.12 12.72
N GLN A 219 7.09 7.39 13.51
CA GLN A 219 7.07 7.24 14.97
C GLN A 219 6.30 8.38 15.67
N ASP A 220 6.04 9.49 14.97
CA ASP A 220 5.26 10.61 15.50
C ASP A 220 3.76 10.26 15.60
N PRO A 221 3.17 10.27 16.83
CA PRO A 221 1.76 9.97 17.02
C PRO A 221 0.81 10.90 16.26
N LYS A 222 1.19 12.19 16.08
CA LYS A 222 0.36 13.16 15.33
C LYS A 222 0.34 12.82 13.85
N LYS A 223 1.50 12.56 13.25
CA LYS A 223 1.59 12.14 11.84
C LYS A 223 0.83 10.85 11.60
N ARG A 224 0.95 9.86 12.50
CA ARG A 224 0.16 8.62 12.41
C ARG A 224 -1.35 8.85 12.48
N ALA A 225 -1.79 9.76 13.36
CA ALA A 225 -3.22 10.07 13.47
C ALA A 225 -3.76 10.71 12.18
N VAL A 226 -3.02 11.65 11.59
CA VAL A 226 -3.39 12.30 10.32
C VAL A 226 -3.43 11.27 9.17
N PHE A 227 -2.43 10.39 9.07
CA PHE A 227 -2.39 9.32 8.07
C PHE A 227 -3.55 8.33 8.24
N SER A 228 -3.85 7.91 9.49
CA SER A 228 -5.00 7.06 9.77
C SER A 228 -6.33 7.72 9.42
N LYS A 229 -6.45 9.03 9.67
CA LYS A 229 -7.64 9.79 9.30
C LYS A 229 -7.83 9.83 7.78
N SER A 230 -6.75 10.04 7.02
CA SER A 230 -6.79 9.97 5.56
C SER A 230 -7.26 8.60 5.06
N ALA A 231 -6.79 7.50 5.69
CA ALA A 231 -7.27 6.15 5.36
C ALA A 231 -8.76 5.96 5.64
N GLU A 232 -9.26 6.51 6.77
CA GLU A 232 -10.68 6.48 7.09
C GLU A 232 -11.51 7.28 6.08
N ASP A 233 -11.05 8.45 5.66
CA ASP A 233 -11.73 9.30 4.67
C ASP A 233 -11.81 8.58 3.31
N ILE A 234 -10.75 7.90 2.89
CA ILE A 234 -10.74 7.03 1.70
C ILE A 234 -11.79 5.93 1.84
N GLN A 235 -11.81 5.20 2.96
CA GLN A 235 -12.76 4.13 3.21
C GLN A 235 -14.21 4.64 3.15
N HIS A 236 -14.49 5.77 3.78
CA HIS A 236 -15.83 6.39 3.78
C HIS A 236 -16.25 6.82 2.37
N PHE A 237 -15.35 7.43 1.60
CA PHE A 237 -15.62 7.81 0.21
C PHE A 237 -16.03 6.60 -0.63
N PHE A 238 -15.27 5.52 -0.59
CA PHE A 238 -15.55 4.34 -1.39
C PHE A 238 -16.74 3.53 -0.88
N ALA A 239 -16.96 3.45 0.45
CA ALA A 239 -18.16 2.85 0.99
C ALA A 239 -19.41 3.60 0.49
N LYS A 240 -19.41 4.94 0.54
CA LYS A 240 -20.51 5.77 0.03
C LYS A 240 -20.69 5.65 -1.49
N LYS A 241 -19.60 5.45 -2.24
CA LYS A 241 -19.66 5.31 -3.70
C LYS A 241 -20.28 3.98 -4.15
N TYR A 242 -20.01 2.88 -3.42
CA TYR A 242 -20.31 1.54 -3.91
C TYR A 242 -21.35 0.74 -3.10
N TYR A 243 -21.67 1.17 -1.89
CA TYR A 243 -22.72 0.54 -1.09
C TYR A 243 -24.07 1.21 -1.32
N ASP A 244 -25.13 0.40 -1.35
CA ASP A 244 -26.50 0.87 -1.16
C ASP A 244 -26.72 1.37 0.28
N ASP A 245 -27.86 2.00 0.54
CA ASP A 245 -28.14 2.62 1.84
C ASP A 245 -28.11 1.59 2.99
N GLU A 246 -28.57 0.36 2.76
CA GLU A 246 -28.59 -0.70 3.77
C GLU A 246 -27.16 -1.12 4.15
N LYS A 247 -26.34 -1.45 3.16
CA LYS A 247 -24.92 -1.82 3.38
C LYS A 247 -24.11 -0.68 3.98
N LEU A 248 -24.40 0.54 3.55
CA LEU A 248 -23.75 1.73 4.08
C LEU A 248 -24.10 1.94 5.55
N ALA A 249 -25.38 1.80 5.92
CA ALA A 249 -25.80 1.84 7.31
C ALA A 249 -25.14 0.75 8.16
N GLN A 250 -25.07 -0.49 7.66
CA GLN A 250 -24.38 -1.60 8.33
C GLN A 250 -22.87 -1.32 8.48
N TYR A 251 -22.24 -0.74 7.48
CA TYR A 251 -20.84 -0.35 7.53
C TYR A 251 -20.59 0.67 8.65
N TYR A 252 -21.37 1.74 8.73
CA TYR A 252 -21.20 2.76 9.76
C TYR A 252 -21.53 2.22 11.15
N ALA A 253 -22.59 1.44 11.31
CA ALA A 253 -22.92 0.79 12.56
C ALA A 253 -21.78 -0.13 13.06
N THR A 254 -21.17 -0.87 12.15
CA THR A 254 -20.02 -1.74 12.46
C THR A 254 -18.79 -0.93 12.87
N LYS A 255 -18.47 0.17 12.17
CA LYS A 255 -17.37 1.07 12.54
C LYS A 255 -17.57 1.66 13.94
N GLU A 256 -18.79 2.10 14.26
CA GLU A 256 -19.11 2.64 15.57
C GLU A 256 -18.97 1.56 16.67
N LEU A 257 -19.43 0.34 16.44
CA LEU A 257 -19.25 -0.79 17.38
C LEU A 257 -17.76 -1.08 17.63
N VAL A 258 -16.92 -1.05 16.61
CA VAL A 258 -15.46 -1.27 16.75
C VAL A 258 -14.82 -0.12 17.54
N LYS A 259 -15.26 1.11 17.31
CA LYS A 259 -14.82 2.30 18.05
C LYS A 259 -15.21 2.20 19.54
N LEU A 260 -16.47 1.91 19.85
CA LEU A 260 -16.97 1.71 21.21
C LEU A 260 -16.22 0.57 21.92
N PHE A 261 -15.96 -0.54 21.23
CA PHE A 261 -15.14 -1.64 21.75
C PHE A 261 -13.72 -1.17 22.08
N SER A 262 -13.12 -0.35 21.23
CA SER A 262 -11.77 0.20 21.45
C SER A 262 -11.75 1.16 22.64
N GLN A 263 -12.73 2.01 22.78
CA GLN A 263 -12.87 2.93 23.92
C GLN A 263 -13.06 2.16 25.25
N ALA A 264 -13.91 1.13 25.25
CA ALA A 264 -14.10 0.26 26.39
C ALA A 264 -12.80 -0.46 26.82
N ASN A 265 -11.95 -0.84 25.82
CA ASN A 265 -10.64 -1.40 26.13
C ASN A 265 -9.68 -0.36 26.78
N VAL A 266 -9.70 0.88 26.33
CA VAL A 266 -8.87 1.96 26.90
C VAL A 266 -9.33 2.27 28.32
N SER A 267 -10.64 2.38 28.55
CA SER A 267 -11.24 2.63 29.85
C SER A 267 -11.23 1.41 30.78
N ARG A 268 -10.83 0.23 30.28
CA ARG A 268 -10.84 -1.05 31.01
C ARG A 268 -12.23 -1.47 31.50
N ASP A 269 -13.25 -1.08 30.77
CA ASP A 269 -14.63 -1.44 31.04
C ASP A 269 -14.95 -2.85 30.51
N ARG A 270 -14.86 -3.83 31.39
CA ARG A 270 -15.06 -5.26 31.08
C ARG A 270 -16.44 -5.55 30.49
N GLU A 271 -17.49 -4.96 31.06
CA GLU A 271 -18.87 -5.21 30.62
C GLU A 271 -19.10 -4.69 29.23
N SER A 272 -18.67 -3.46 28.94
CA SER A 272 -18.74 -2.86 27.62
C SER A 272 -17.86 -3.61 26.58
N ILE A 273 -16.67 -4.10 26.96
CA ILE A 273 -15.85 -4.94 26.08
C ILE A 273 -16.62 -6.19 25.65
N ILE A 274 -17.26 -6.88 26.62
CA ILE A 274 -18.06 -8.09 26.34
C ILE A 274 -19.28 -7.74 25.50
N LYS A 275 -20.01 -6.69 25.87
CA LYS A 275 -21.21 -6.22 25.17
C LYS A 275 -20.92 -5.93 23.69
N TYR A 276 -20.03 -4.99 23.42
CA TYR A 276 -19.74 -4.58 22.05
C TYR A 276 -19.06 -5.70 21.26
N GLY A 277 -18.14 -6.42 21.89
CA GLY A 277 -17.42 -7.51 21.23
C GLY A 277 -18.31 -8.69 20.82
N LYS A 278 -19.44 -8.95 21.49
CA LYS A 278 -20.41 -9.96 21.04
C LYS A 278 -21.10 -9.56 19.75
N VAL A 279 -21.44 -8.28 19.60
CA VAL A 279 -22.23 -7.74 18.49
C VAL A 279 -21.39 -7.48 17.22
N ILE A 280 -20.09 -7.20 17.36
CA ILE A 280 -19.21 -7.04 16.21
C ILE A 280 -19.31 -8.28 15.29
N PRO A 281 -19.55 -8.11 13.97
CA PRO A 281 -19.61 -9.22 13.01
C PRO A 281 -18.34 -10.08 13.00
N LYS A 282 -18.47 -11.38 12.74
CA LYS A 282 -17.31 -12.31 12.73
C LYS A 282 -16.21 -11.88 11.75
N ALA A 283 -16.61 -11.34 10.61
CA ALA A 283 -15.67 -10.85 9.58
C ALA A 283 -14.80 -9.68 10.07
N GLU A 284 -15.34 -8.86 10.96
CA GLU A 284 -14.66 -7.70 11.54
C GLU A 284 -13.85 -8.02 12.81
N LYS A 285 -14.00 -9.23 13.37
CA LYS A 285 -13.24 -9.67 14.54
C LYS A 285 -11.82 -10.04 14.19
N THR A 286 -10.91 -9.08 14.23
CA THR A 286 -9.46 -9.33 14.13
C THR A 286 -8.99 -10.32 15.20
N ILE A 287 -7.80 -10.93 14.99
CA ILE A 287 -7.17 -11.81 16.00
C ILE A 287 -7.08 -11.09 17.36
N LYS A 288 -6.72 -9.80 17.36
CA LYS A 288 -6.64 -8.98 18.59
C LYS A 288 -7.98 -8.86 19.29
N ILE A 289 -9.08 -8.63 18.56
CA ILE A 289 -10.43 -8.57 19.13
C ILE A 289 -10.83 -9.94 19.71
N ARG A 290 -10.61 -11.03 18.97
CA ARG A 290 -10.93 -12.39 19.41
C ARG A 290 -10.16 -12.77 20.66
N LEU A 291 -8.86 -12.49 20.70
CA LEU A 291 -8.02 -12.75 21.88
C LEU A 291 -8.49 -11.94 23.09
N LYS A 292 -8.75 -10.65 22.93
CA LYS A 292 -9.29 -9.81 24.00
C LYS A 292 -10.63 -10.32 24.54
N LEU A 293 -11.55 -10.69 23.64
CA LEU A 293 -12.84 -11.26 24.04
C LEU A 293 -12.68 -12.59 24.79
N PHE A 294 -11.71 -13.41 24.42
CA PHE A 294 -11.39 -14.63 25.16
C PHE A 294 -10.87 -14.32 26.56
N LEU A 295 -9.91 -13.41 26.66
CA LEU A 295 -9.26 -13.05 27.93
C LEU A 295 -10.21 -12.37 28.92
N VAL A 296 -11.14 -11.50 28.46
CA VAL A 296 -12.09 -10.79 29.31
C VAL A 296 -13.25 -11.66 29.81
N LYS A 297 -13.45 -12.88 29.27
CA LYS A 297 -14.48 -13.81 29.77
C LYS A 297 -14.23 -14.20 31.21
N SER A 298 -12.98 -14.37 31.63
CA SER A 298 -12.60 -14.65 33.01
C SER A 298 -12.34 -13.36 33.77
N PRO A 299 -13.12 -13.07 34.87
CA PRO A 299 -12.85 -11.90 35.70
C PRO A 299 -11.44 -11.91 36.30
N VAL A 300 -10.95 -13.10 36.66
CA VAL A 300 -9.61 -13.29 37.25
C VAL A 300 -8.51 -12.92 36.25
N ILE A 301 -8.61 -13.43 35.02
CA ILE A 301 -7.64 -13.12 33.97
C ILE A 301 -7.70 -11.63 33.62
N PHE A 302 -8.88 -11.05 33.51
CA PHE A 302 -9.06 -9.63 33.27
C PHE A 302 -8.37 -8.79 34.34
N LYS A 303 -8.62 -9.10 35.63
CA LYS A 303 -7.99 -8.43 36.78
C LYS A 303 -6.46 -8.56 36.75
N LEU A 304 -5.94 -9.74 36.46
CA LEU A 304 -4.50 -9.98 36.36
C LEU A 304 -3.83 -9.18 35.24
N LEU A 305 -4.49 -9.08 34.08
CA LEU A 305 -3.95 -8.38 32.90
C LEU A 305 -4.00 -6.85 33.04
N PHE A 306 -5.04 -6.32 33.68
CA PHE A 306 -5.30 -4.89 33.71
C PHE A 306 -4.99 -4.20 35.05
N GLU A 307 -4.91 -4.91 36.17
CA GLU A 307 -4.61 -4.36 37.49
C GLU A 307 -3.15 -4.54 37.92
N ARG A 308 -2.39 -5.46 37.35
CA ARG A 308 -0.96 -5.65 37.67
C ARG A 308 -0.05 -5.19 36.55
N LYS A 309 1.03 -4.50 36.93
CA LYS A 309 2.21 -3.97 36.22
C LYS A 309 2.85 -4.82 35.10
N TRP A 310 2.15 -5.78 34.51
CA TRP A 310 2.65 -6.64 33.42
C TRP A 310 2.69 -5.94 32.07
N ILE A 311 2.31 -4.66 31.98
CA ILE A 311 2.28 -3.85 30.75
C ILE A 311 3.69 -3.63 30.14
N ARG A 312 4.78 -3.92 30.86
CA ARG A 312 6.16 -3.75 30.30
C ARG A 312 6.63 -4.86 29.35
N VAL A 313 6.00 -6.01 29.31
CA VAL A 313 6.46 -7.18 28.52
C VAL A 313 5.85 -7.21 27.10
N PHE A 314 4.74 -6.53 26.85
CA PHE A 314 4.07 -6.50 25.53
C PHE A 314 4.16 -5.16 24.80
N ARG A 315 5.08 -4.27 25.22
CA ARG A 315 5.41 -2.99 24.56
C ARG A 315 6.79 -2.96 23.91
N LYS A 316 7.43 -4.13 23.78
CA LYS A 316 8.65 -4.25 22.96
C LYS A 316 8.35 -4.96 21.65
#